data_347e1f4b7d0c0147ac262a7cad1d8b61
#
_entry.id   347e1f4b7d0c0147ac262a7cad1d8b61
#
_cell.length_a   1.000
_cell.length_b   1.000
_cell.length_c   1.000
_cell.angle_alpha   90.00
_cell.angle_beta   90.00
_cell.angle_gamma   90.00
#
_symmetry.space_group_name_H-M   'P 1'
#
loop_
_entity.id
_entity.type
_entity.pdbx_description
1 polymer ?
#
loop_
_entity_poly.entity_id
_entity_poly.type
_entity_poly.pdbx_seq_one_letter_code
_entity_poly.pdbx_strand_id
1 'polypeptide(L)'
;MKLSVVILNYNVRYFLELCLQSVEAALVDIPSEIIVIDNNSNDASCEMVISKFPSVTLIKNEANVGFSKANNQAVEVAKGEYLCILNPDTVVSEDTFLKVMDFADSKSNLGIVGCKLIDGAGKFLPESKRNIPVVSIAIKKILGSSKHYYANHVSDHGVGKVDVL
;
A
#
# COMPACT_ATOMS: atom_id res chain seq x y z
N MET A 1 10.92 15.01 -6.97
CA MET A 1 10.21 14.16 -6.01
C MET A 1 10.61 12.71 -6.27
N LYS A 2 11.04 11.95 -5.26
CA LYS A 2 11.46 10.54 -5.45
C LYS A 2 10.29 9.59 -5.28
N LEU A 3 9.40 9.85 -4.31
CA LEU A 3 8.31 8.95 -3.95
C LEU A 3 7.00 9.71 -3.77
N SER A 4 5.91 9.22 -4.36
CA SER A 4 4.53 9.59 -4.02
C SER A 4 3.86 8.42 -3.30
N VAL A 5 3.42 8.64 -2.05
CA VAL A 5 2.66 7.66 -1.28
C VAL A 5 1.17 7.99 -1.41
N VAL A 6 0.41 7.06 -1.96
CA VAL A 6 -1.03 7.18 -2.22
C VAL A 6 -1.79 6.31 -1.25
N ILE A 7 -2.73 6.89 -0.51
CA ILE A 7 -3.53 6.21 0.50
C ILE A 7 -5.01 6.48 0.22
N LEU A 8 -5.77 5.41 -0.05
CA LEU A 8 -7.21 5.51 -0.23
C LEU A 8 -7.92 5.29 1.10
N ASN A 9 -8.72 6.28 1.51
CA ASN A 9 -9.51 6.23 2.74
C ASN A 9 -11.00 6.05 2.46
N TYR A 10 -11.65 5.22 3.29
CA TYR A 10 -13.11 5.13 3.38
C TYR A 10 -13.54 4.65 4.77
N ASN A 11 -13.96 5.60 5.62
CA ASN A 11 -14.49 5.33 6.97
C ASN A 11 -13.56 4.53 7.89
N VAL A 12 -12.25 4.82 7.88
CA VAL A 12 -11.25 4.16 8.73
C VAL A 12 -10.30 5.16 9.42
N ARG A 13 -10.85 6.25 9.95
CA ARG A 13 -10.14 7.40 10.53
C ARG A 13 -8.96 7.01 11.43
N TYR A 14 -9.17 6.11 12.39
CA TYR A 14 -8.13 5.77 13.37
C TYR A 14 -6.96 5.01 12.74
N PHE A 15 -7.25 4.11 11.80
CA PHE A 15 -6.22 3.41 11.05
C PHE A 15 -5.46 4.37 10.14
N LEU A 16 -6.17 5.25 9.43
CA LEU A 16 -5.56 6.27 8.58
C LEU A 16 -4.62 7.17 9.39
N GLU A 17 -4.99 7.58 10.60
CA GLU A 17 -4.15 8.42 11.46
C GLU A 17 -2.85 7.69 11.82
N LEU A 18 -2.90 6.43 12.26
CA LEU A 18 -1.71 5.61 12.55
C LEU A 18 -0.85 5.37 11.31
N CYS A 19 -1.49 5.09 10.18
CA CYS A 19 -0.81 4.94 8.89
C CYS A 19 -0.02 6.20 8.54
N LEU A 20 -0.66 7.37 8.56
CA LEU A 20 -0.02 8.65 8.23
C LEU A 20 1.15 8.98 9.16
N GLN A 21 1.01 8.75 10.47
CA GLN A 21 2.12 8.94 11.43
C GLN A 21 3.33 8.07 11.06
N SER A 22 3.09 6.79 10.74
CA SER A 22 4.18 5.89 10.37
C SER A 22 4.82 6.24 9.02
N VAL A 23 4.01 6.69 8.07
CA VAL A 23 4.48 7.13 6.75
C VAL A 23 5.31 8.41 6.86
N GLU A 24 4.87 9.42 7.62
CA GLU A 24 5.66 10.64 7.84
C GLU A 24 7.01 10.33 8.49
N ALA A 25 7.05 9.43 9.50
CA ALA A 25 8.28 9.01 10.13
C ALA A 25 9.24 8.32 9.14
N ALA A 26 8.69 7.47 8.24
CA ALA A 26 9.47 6.73 7.25
C ALA A 26 9.93 7.60 6.05
N LEU A 27 9.42 8.82 5.91
CA LEU A 27 9.72 9.73 4.79
C LEU A 27 10.69 10.87 5.14
N VAL A 28 11.17 10.97 6.38
CA VAL A 28 11.95 12.11 6.89
C VAL A 28 13.10 12.52 5.97
N ASP A 29 13.85 11.57 5.42
CA ASP A 29 15.02 11.83 4.57
C ASP A 29 14.74 11.59 3.07
N ILE A 30 13.47 11.46 2.67
CA ILE A 30 13.08 11.13 1.31
C ILE A 30 12.31 12.31 0.68
N PRO A 31 12.78 12.88 -0.44
CA PRO A 31 12.02 13.87 -1.20
C PRO A 31 10.69 13.26 -1.70
N SER A 32 9.62 13.44 -0.96
CA SER A 32 8.37 12.70 -1.15
C SER A 32 7.13 13.56 -0.94
N GLU A 33 5.99 13.02 -1.31
CA GLU A 33 4.67 13.56 -1.03
C GLU A 33 3.73 12.45 -0.57
N ILE A 34 2.71 12.83 0.20
CA ILE A 34 1.62 11.95 0.60
C ILE A 34 0.34 12.48 -0.01
N ILE A 35 -0.42 11.61 -0.67
CA ILE A 35 -1.70 11.91 -1.29
C ILE A 35 -2.74 10.99 -0.66
N VAL A 36 -3.71 11.56 0.02
CA VAL A 36 -4.87 10.83 0.56
C VAL A 36 -6.06 11.09 -0.33
N ILE A 37 -6.73 10.02 -0.78
CA ILE A 37 -8.02 10.12 -1.46
C ILE A 37 -9.09 9.65 -0.49
N ASP A 38 -10.02 10.53 -0.18
CA ASP A 38 -11.17 10.19 0.64
C ASP A 38 -12.39 9.86 -0.23
N ASN A 39 -12.90 8.65 -0.11
CA ASN A 39 -14.03 8.14 -0.88
C ASN A 39 -15.38 8.48 -0.24
N ASN A 40 -15.58 9.74 0.18
CA ASN A 40 -16.79 10.22 0.85
C ASN A 40 -16.99 9.58 2.24
N SER A 41 -15.99 9.69 3.09
CA SER A 41 -16.08 9.25 4.49
C SER A 41 -16.96 10.19 5.33
N ASN A 42 -17.60 9.63 6.35
CA ASN A 42 -18.43 10.37 7.30
C ASN A 42 -17.97 10.20 8.77
N ASP A 43 -16.75 9.73 8.97
CA ASP A 43 -16.14 9.42 10.27
C ASP A 43 -15.15 10.49 10.76
N ALA A 44 -15.20 11.70 10.20
CA ALA A 44 -14.26 12.80 10.46
C ALA A 44 -12.80 12.51 10.02
N SER A 45 -12.58 11.59 9.08
CA SER A 45 -11.25 11.34 8.50
C SER A 45 -10.66 12.58 7.84
N CYS A 46 -11.46 13.31 7.04
CA CYS A 46 -10.99 14.49 6.32
C CYS A 46 -10.56 15.62 7.27
N GLU A 47 -11.34 15.88 8.31
CA GLU A 47 -11.03 16.88 9.34
C GLU A 47 -9.75 16.51 10.09
N MET A 48 -9.56 15.24 10.40
CA MET A 48 -8.35 14.74 11.04
C MET A 48 -7.13 14.97 10.15
N VAL A 49 -7.20 14.61 8.85
CA VAL A 49 -6.09 14.84 7.90
C VAL A 49 -5.75 16.33 7.81
N ILE A 50 -6.74 17.20 7.61
CA ILE A 50 -6.53 18.65 7.48
C ILE A 50 -5.87 19.24 8.73
N SER A 51 -6.30 18.78 9.93
CA SER A 51 -5.83 19.37 11.20
C SER A 51 -4.47 18.84 11.65
N LYS A 52 -4.18 17.54 11.42
CA LYS A 52 -2.98 16.88 11.94
C LYS A 52 -1.86 16.72 10.90
N PHE A 53 -2.20 16.67 9.63
CA PHE A 53 -1.27 16.39 8.53
C PHE A 53 -1.39 17.44 7.42
N PRO A 54 -1.07 18.71 7.70
CA PRO A 54 -1.29 19.82 6.76
C PRO A 54 -0.41 19.75 5.50
N SER A 55 0.64 18.92 5.51
CA SER A 55 1.51 18.64 4.36
C SER A 55 0.90 17.64 3.36
N VAL A 56 -0.12 16.89 3.77
CA VAL A 56 -0.78 15.87 2.96
C VAL A 56 -1.71 16.50 1.94
N THR A 57 -1.59 16.10 0.68
CA THR A 57 -2.55 16.44 -0.35
C THR A 57 -3.81 15.58 -0.17
N LEU A 58 -4.94 16.21 0.15
CA LEU A 58 -6.23 15.54 0.34
C LEU A 58 -7.15 15.77 -0.85
N ILE A 59 -7.54 14.67 -1.51
CA ILE A 59 -8.55 14.64 -2.58
C ILE A 59 -9.85 14.08 -1.97
N LYS A 60 -10.94 14.84 -2.04
CA LYS A 60 -12.25 14.42 -1.51
C LYS A 60 -13.18 14.08 -2.65
N ASN A 61 -13.69 12.88 -2.68
CA ASN A 61 -14.75 12.45 -3.59
C ASN A 61 -16.13 12.72 -2.98
N GLU A 62 -17.10 13.07 -3.82
CA GLU A 62 -18.51 13.27 -3.42
C GLU A 62 -19.28 11.94 -3.24
N ALA A 63 -18.68 10.83 -3.69
CA ALA A 63 -19.21 9.48 -3.55
C ALA A 63 -18.08 8.46 -3.50
N ASN A 64 -18.35 7.25 -2.99
CA ASN A 64 -17.39 6.15 -3.08
C ASN A 64 -17.31 5.65 -4.53
N VAL A 65 -16.25 6.05 -5.23
CA VAL A 65 -16.01 5.70 -6.65
C VAL A 65 -15.30 4.35 -6.84
N GLY A 66 -15.02 3.65 -5.75
CA GLY A 66 -14.31 2.37 -5.73
C GLY A 66 -12.79 2.51 -5.74
N PHE A 67 -12.12 1.38 -5.51
CA PHE A 67 -10.67 1.33 -5.27
C PHE A 67 -9.84 1.84 -6.46
N SER A 68 -10.02 1.23 -7.63
CA SER A 68 -9.16 1.53 -8.78
C SER A 68 -9.34 2.96 -9.30
N LYS A 69 -10.59 3.44 -9.37
CA LYS A 69 -10.87 4.80 -9.86
C LYS A 69 -10.29 5.85 -8.92
N ALA A 70 -10.43 5.66 -7.61
CA ALA A 70 -9.88 6.59 -6.63
C ALA A 70 -8.34 6.63 -6.68
N ASN A 71 -7.67 5.47 -6.71
CA ASN A 71 -6.22 5.45 -6.83
C ASN A 71 -5.73 6.13 -8.14
N ASN A 72 -6.43 5.94 -9.26
CA ASN A 72 -6.07 6.59 -10.51
C ASN A 72 -6.15 8.13 -10.43
N GLN A 73 -7.07 8.70 -9.64
CA GLN A 73 -7.11 10.14 -9.41
C GLN A 73 -5.82 10.65 -8.76
N ALA A 74 -5.25 9.89 -7.81
CA ALA A 74 -3.98 10.26 -7.20
C ALA A 74 -2.80 10.10 -8.16
N VAL A 75 -2.80 9.08 -9.00
CA VAL A 75 -1.76 8.88 -10.03
C VAL A 75 -1.66 10.06 -10.98
N GLU A 76 -2.80 10.68 -11.33
CA GLU A 76 -2.84 11.85 -12.23
C GLU A 76 -2.14 13.10 -11.64
N VAL A 77 -2.05 13.21 -10.32
CA VAL A 77 -1.45 14.37 -9.63
C VAL A 77 -0.09 14.05 -8.99
N ALA A 78 0.27 12.76 -8.90
CA ALA A 78 1.51 12.30 -8.31
C ALA A 78 2.74 12.78 -9.09
N LYS A 79 3.79 13.21 -8.37
CA LYS A 79 5.02 13.78 -8.94
C LYS A 79 6.26 12.93 -8.68
N GLY A 80 6.11 11.83 -7.91
CA GLY A 80 7.20 10.93 -7.59
C GLY A 80 7.66 10.10 -8.77
N GLU A 81 8.95 9.82 -8.82
CA GLU A 81 9.52 8.83 -9.73
C GLU A 81 8.96 7.42 -9.45
N TYR A 82 8.77 7.13 -8.17
CA TYR A 82 8.09 5.93 -7.67
C TYR A 82 6.71 6.28 -7.12
N LEU A 83 5.77 5.36 -7.31
CA LEU A 83 4.43 5.43 -6.76
C LEU A 83 4.20 4.26 -5.80
N CYS A 84 3.88 4.57 -4.55
CA CYS A 84 3.49 3.57 -3.55
C CYS A 84 1.98 3.64 -3.33
N ILE A 85 1.24 2.57 -3.63
CA ILE A 85 -0.16 2.41 -3.24
C ILE A 85 -0.18 1.71 -1.89
N LEU A 86 -0.68 2.38 -0.85
CA LEU A 86 -0.68 1.89 0.52
C LEU A 86 -2.09 1.84 1.08
N ASN A 87 -2.45 0.74 1.74
CA ASN A 87 -3.72 0.66 2.43
C ASN A 87 -3.70 1.50 3.72
N PRO A 88 -4.83 2.12 4.11
CA PRO A 88 -4.91 3.01 5.28
C PRO A 88 -4.79 2.27 6.63
N ASP A 89 -4.86 0.94 6.64
CA ASP A 89 -4.71 0.07 7.81
C ASP A 89 -3.30 -0.53 7.94
N THR A 90 -2.33 0.04 7.22
CA THR A 90 -0.93 -0.39 7.23
C THR A 90 -0.09 0.52 8.12
N VAL A 91 0.84 -0.06 8.87
CA VAL A 91 1.91 0.65 9.59
C VAL A 91 3.25 0.26 8.96
N VAL A 92 4.05 1.24 8.56
CA VAL A 92 5.37 1.02 7.95
C VAL A 92 6.49 1.28 8.94
N SER A 93 7.58 0.49 8.84
CA SER A 93 8.80 0.77 9.61
C SER A 93 9.53 1.97 9.01
N GLU A 94 10.29 2.68 9.84
CA GLU A 94 11.00 3.92 9.45
C GLU A 94 11.95 3.75 8.26
N ASP A 95 12.51 2.56 8.05
CA ASP A 95 13.44 2.24 6.96
C ASP A 95 12.79 1.56 5.76
N THR A 96 11.47 1.37 5.77
CA THR A 96 10.75 0.59 4.74
C THR A 96 10.93 1.19 3.36
N PHE A 97 10.65 2.48 3.19
CA PHE A 97 10.71 3.11 1.87
C PHE A 97 12.14 3.19 1.34
N LEU A 98 13.12 3.49 2.19
CA LEU A 98 14.54 3.49 1.78
C LEU A 98 14.96 2.12 1.24
N LYS A 99 14.69 1.04 1.98
CA LYS A 99 15.02 -0.33 1.56
C LYS A 99 14.35 -0.74 0.27
N VAL A 100 13.08 -0.38 0.08
CA VAL A 100 12.34 -0.72 -1.14
C VAL A 100 12.86 0.05 -2.34
N MET A 101 13.16 1.33 -2.19
CA MET A 101 13.72 2.15 -3.27
C MET A 101 15.14 1.72 -3.64
N ASP A 102 16.02 1.45 -2.66
CA ASP A 102 17.36 0.92 -2.92
C ASP A 102 17.31 -0.41 -3.68
N PHE A 103 16.37 -1.27 -3.30
CA PHE A 103 16.12 -2.50 -4.04
C PHE A 103 15.64 -2.21 -5.47
N ALA A 104 14.69 -1.30 -5.65
CA ALA A 104 14.15 -0.93 -6.96
C ALA A 104 15.25 -0.34 -7.86
N ASP A 105 16.06 0.58 -7.35
CA ASP A 105 17.19 1.20 -8.06
C ASP A 105 18.27 0.18 -8.48
N SER A 106 18.40 -0.94 -7.73
CA SER A 106 19.32 -2.03 -8.06
C SER A 106 18.86 -2.90 -9.25
N LYS A 107 17.66 -2.70 -9.78
CA LYS A 107 17.04 -3.55 -10.82
C LYS A 107 16.72 -2.74 -12.08
N SER A 108 17.29 -3.14 -13.21
CA SER A 108 17.08 -2.44 -14.50
C SER A 108 15.70 -2.64 -15.13
N ASN A 109 14.96 -3.68 -14.75
CA ASN A 109 13.67 -4.07 -15.35
C ASN A 109 12.61 -4.35 -14.29
N LEU A 110 12.55 -3.54 -13.24
CA LEU A 110 11.53 -3.65 -12.21
C LEU A 110 10.28 -2.90 -12.64
N GLY A 111 9.15 -3.60 -12.76
CA GLY A 111 7.85 -2.97 -13.00
C GLY A 111 7.13 -2.65 -11.68
N ILE A 112 7.04 -3.65 -10.79
CA ILE A 112 6.36 -3.53 -9.49
C ILE A 112 7.19 -4.25 -8.44
N VAL A 113 7.24 -3.69 -7.23
CA VAL A 113 7.81 -4.33 -6.05
C VAL A 113 6.82 -4.26 -4.89
N GLY A 114 6.72 -5.34 -4.14
CA GLY A 114 5.90 -5.39 -2.92
C GLY A 114 6.73 -5.80 -1.72
N CYS A 115 6.28 -5.37 -0.54
CA CYS A 115 6.92 -5.69 0.72
C CYS A 115 6.40 -6.99 1.31
N LYS A 116 7.22 -7.59 2.17
CA LYS A 116 6.78 -8.63 3.09
C LYS A 116 5.84 -8.01 4.11
N LEU A 117 4.63 -8.56 4.24
CA LEU A 117 3.68 -8.16 5.28
C LEU A 117 3.83 -9.05 6.50
N ILE A 118 3.74 -8.44 7.67
CA ILE A 118 3.70 -9.11 8.97
C ILE A 118 2.48 -8.60 9.76
N ASP A 119 1.94 -9.42 10.65
CA ASP A 119 0.92 -8.98 11.60
C ASP A 119 1.55 -8.24 12.81
N GLY A 120 0.70 -7.74 13.72
CA GLY A 120 1.15 -7.03 14.91
C GLY A 120 1.99 -7.87 15.90
N ALA A 121 2.06 -9.19 15.72
CA ALA A 121 2.93 -10.11 16.46
C ALA A 121 4.24 -10.43 15.71
N GLY A 122 4.48 -9.81 14.55
CA GLY A 122 5.64 -10.07 13.70
C GLY A 122 5.54 -11.34 12.84
N LYS A 123 4.37 -11.99 12.79
CA LYS A 123 4.17 -13.19 12.01
C LYS A 123 3.93 -12.83 10.53
N PHE A 124 4.59 -13.57 9.64
CA PHE A 124 4.44 -13.40 8.20
C PHE A 124 2.99 -13.65 7.72
N LEU A 125 2.52 -12.73 6.88
CA LEU A 125 1.22 -12.82 6.22
C LEU A 125 1.41 -13.31 4.77
N PRO A 126 0.99 -14.53 4.44
CA PRO A 126 1.20 -15.13 3.10
C PRO A 126 0.43 -14.40 2.00
N GLU A 127 -0.51 -13.52 2.34
CA GLU A 127 -1.26 -12.65 1.44
C GLU A 127 -0.36 -11.69 0.65
N SER A 128 0.86 -11.42 1.15
CA SER A 128 1.85 -10.57 0.49
C SER A 128 2.48 -11.19 -0.76
N LYS A 129 2.22 -12.48 -1.03
CA LYS A 129 2.72 -13.19 -2.21
C LYS A 129 1.66 -14.13 -2.77
N ARG A 130 1.09 -13.82 -3.91
CA ARG A 130 0.00 -14.59 -4.54
C ARG A 130 0.38 -15.07 -5.94
N ASN A 131 -0.20 -16.18 -6.33
CA ASN A 131 -0.21 -16.63 -7.73
C ASN A 131 -1.41 -15.99 -8.47
N ILE A 132 -1.37 -16.03 -9.81
CA ILE A 132 -2.48 -15.55 -10.64
C ILE A 132 -3.77 -16.29 -10.24
N PRO A 133 -4.85 -15.56 -9.91
CA PRO A 133 -6.10 -16.16 -9.49
C PRO A 133 -6.84 -16.77 -10.68
N VAL A 134 -6.52 -18.01 -11.05
CA VAL A 134 -7.28 -18.78 -12.04
C VAL A 134 -8.48 -19.48 -11.37
N VAL A 135 -9.54 -19.72 -12.14
CA VAL A 135 -10.80 -20.31 -11.65
C VAL A 135 -10.58 -21.59 -10.84
N SER A 136 -9.70 -22.47 -11.32
CA SER A 136 -9.37 -23.73 -10.62
C SER A 136 -8.75 -23.51 -9.23
N ILE A 137 -7.94 -22.47 -9.06
CA ILE A 137 -7.33 -22.10 -7.77
C ILE A 137 -8.39 -21.49 -6.85
N ALA A 138 -9.30 -20.65 -7.37
CA ALA A 138 -10.39 -20.09 -6.61
C ALA A 138 -11.33 -21.18 -6.06
N ILE A 139 -11.72 -22.16 -6.88
CA ILE A 139 -12.54 -23.31 -6.47
C ILE A 139 -11.81 -24.13 -5.38
N LYS A 140 -10.52 -24.41 -5.54
CA LYS A 140 -9.74 -25.16 -4.53
C LYS A 140 -9.67 -24.41 -3.21
N LYS A 141 -9.57 -23.07 -3.22
CA LYS A 141 -9.61 -22.26 -2.01
C LYS A 141 -10.95 -22.37 -1.28
N ILE A 142 -12.06 -22.31 -2.01
CA ILE A 142 -13.41 -22.51 -1.45
C ILE A 142 -13.56 -23.90 -0.83
N LEU A 143 -12.92 -24.93 -1.41
CA LEU A 143 -12.88 -26.31 -0.90
C LEU A 143 -11.83 -26.52 0.21
N GLY A 144 -11.25 -25.45 0.78
CA GLY A 144 -10.33 -25.50 1.92
C GLY A 144 -8.87 -25.78 1.55
N SER A 145 -8.50 -25.79 0.26
CA SER A 145 -7.10 -25.98 -0.18
C SER A 145 -6.47 -24.65 -0.62
N SER A 146 -5.51 -24.14 0.16
CA SER A 146 -4.77 -22.91 -0.16
C SER A 146 -3.41 -23.16 -0.84
N LYS A 147 -2.99 -24.41 -1.06
CA LYS A 147 -1.63 -24.78 -1.50
C LYS A 147 -1.14 -24.09 -2.77
N HIS A 148 -2.03 -23.72 -3.69
CA HIS A 148 -1.69 -23.08 -4.96
C HIS A 148 -2.12 -21.60 -5.04
N TYR A 149 -2.70 -21.06 -3.97
CA TYR A 149 -3.16 -19.67 -3.93
C TYR A 149 -2.00 -18.71 -3.65
N TYR A 150 -1.07 -19.14 -2.80
CA TYR A 150 0.12 -18.37 -2.44
C TYR A 150 1.35 -18.80 -3.24
N ALA A 151 2.26 -17.87 -3.52
CA ALA A 151 3.51 -18.15 -4.22
C ALA A 151 4.54 -18.81 -3.28
N ASN A 152 4.30 -20.05 -2.90
CA ASN A 152 5.12 -20.78 -1.92
C ASN A 152 6.54 -21.09 -2.39
N HIS A 153 6.86 -20.86 -3.69
CA HIS A 153 8.21 -20.96 -4.22
C HIS A 153 9.13 -19.81 -3.77
N VAL A 154 8.53 -18.70 -3.27
CA VAL A 154 9.28 -17.60 -2.67
C VAL A 154 9.36 -17.84 -1.17
N SER A 155 10.57 -17.93 -0.62
CA SER A 155 10.76 -18.14 0.83
C SER A 155 10.24 -16.94 1.64
N ASP A 156 9.89 -17.19 2.91
CA ASP A 156 9.39 -16.15 3.82
C ASP A 156 10.43 -15.08 4.17
N HIS A 157 11.71 -15.36 3.87
CA HIS A 157 12.84 -14.47 4.12
C HIS A 157 13.62 -14.09 2.86
N GLY A 158 13.16 -14.54 1.69
CA GLY A 158 13.83 -14.32 0.41
C GLY A 158 13.13 -13.28 -0.46
N VAL A 159 13.87 -12.78 -1.45
CA VAL A 159 13.36 -12.00 -2.56
C VAL A 159 13.07 -12.94 -3.72
N GLY A 160 11.92 -12.82 -4.35
CA GLY A 160 11.55 -13.64 -5.50
C GLY A 160 10.47 -12.99 -6.35
N LYS A 161 10.29 -13.49 -7.56
CA LYS A 161 9.20 -13.06 -8.43
C LYS A 161 7.89 -13.70 -7.97
N VAL A 162 6.83 -12.91 -7.96
CA VAL A 162 5.46 -13.37 -7.72
C VAL A 162 4.56 -12.92 -8.87
N ASP A 163 3.46 -13.63 -9.08
CA ASP A 163 2.55 -13.32 -10.18
C ASP A 163 1.66 -12.11 -9.86
N VAL A 164 1.29 -11.96 -8.58
CA VAL A 164 0.40 -10.89 -8.07
C VAL A 164 0.89 -10.42 -6.70
N LEU A 165 0.92 -9.13 -6.52
CA LEU A 165 1.18 -8.44 -5.26
C LEU A 165 -0.10 -7.97 -4.60
#